data_847438d747f10db1b4ccf8c49c34ed0a
#
_entry.id   847438d747f10db1b4ccf8c49c34ed0a
#
_cell.length_a   1.000
_cell.length_b   1.000
_cell.length_c   1.000
_cell.angle_alpha   90.00
_cell.angle_beta   90.00
_cell.angle_gamma   90.00
#
_symmetry.space_group_name_H-M   'P 1'
#
loop_
_entity.id
_entity.type
_entity.pdbx_description
1 polymer ?
#
loop_
_entity_poly.entity_id
_entity_poly.type
_entity_poly.pdbx_seq_one_letter_code
_entity_poly.pdbx_strand_id
1 'polypeptide(L)'
;DDIRGIPTIELPYETIPVTEASAGIQRILSLAYMLVWMQSENLIAAQLFGRIPARQLIFLMDETEAHLHPRWQRSILPAILTVLKELEPIIDIQLFITTHSPLVLASVEPLFDQEKDKLFLFELNNNQVTLNEIIWAKQGDVIGWLTSEVFGLK
;
A
#
# COMPACT_ATOMS: atom_id res chain seq x y z
N ASP A 1 16.19 -21.44 -0.15
CA ASP A 1 15.57 -21.81 1.14
C ASP A 1 16.63 -22.30 2.10
N ASP A 2 16.45 -22.03 3.39
CA ASP A 2 17.29 -22.65 4.40
C ASP A 2 16.90 -24.13 4.60
N ILE A 3 17.69 -24.88 5.41
CA ILE A 3 17.46 -26.31 5.66
C ILE A 3 16.12 -26.62 6.35
N ARG A 4 15.43 -25.61 6.88
CA ARG A 4 14.11 -25.70 7.52
C ARG A 4 12.97 -25.44 6.52
N GLY A 5 13.29 -25.17 5.25
CA GLY A 5 12.33 -24.79 4.21
C GLY A 5 11.83 -23.33 4.33
N ILE A 6 12.52 -22.50 5.13
CA ILE A 6 12.19 -21.09 5.26
C ILE A 6 12.72 -20.35 4.03
N PRO A 7 11.93 -19.52 3.35
CA PRO A 7 12.42 -18.69 2.25
C PRO A 7 13.58 -17.80 2.72
N THR A 8 14.57 -17.64 1.86
CA THR A 8 15.72 -16.78 2.11
C THR A 8 15.70 -15.58 1.17
N ILE A 9 16.28 -14.48 1.62
CA ILE A 9 16.54 -13.29 0.82
C ILE A 9 18.04 -13.09 0.66
N GLU A 10 18.47 -12.85 -0.56
CA GLU A 10 19.84 -12.52 -0.88
C GLU A 10 20.04 -11.01 -0.77
N LEU A 11 20.87 -10.60 0.16
CA LEU A 11 21.30 -9.22 0.34
C LEU A 11 22.70 -9.05 -0.27
N PRO A 12 23.17 -7.82 -0.54
CA PRO A 12 24.48 -7.59 -1.15
C PRO A 12 25.67 -8.13 -0.36
N TYR A 13 25.48 -8.45 0.91
CA TYR A 13 26.53 -8.87 1.84
C TYR A 13 26.28 -10.25 2.46
N GLU A 14 25.07 -10.79 2.39
CA GLU A 14 24.74 -12.11 2.93
C GLU A 14 23.36 -12.61 2.47
N THR A 15 23.11 -13.91 2.64
CA THR A 15 21.80 -14.53 2.45
C THR A 15 21.22 -14.90 3.80
N ILE A 16 20.04 -14.35 4.14
CA ILE A 16 19.40 -14.58 5.43
C ILE A 16 17.99 -15.16 5.26
N PRO A 17 17.48 -15.92 6.24
CA PRO A 17 16.07 -16.27 6.30
C PRO A 17 15.19 -15.03 6.32
N VAL A 18 14.05 -15.05 5.63
CA VAL A 18 13.09 -13.93 5.63
C VAL A 18 12.67 -13.52 7.04
N THR A 19 12.60 -14.48 7.95
CA THR A 19 12.26 -14.26 9.37
C THR A 19 13.30 -13.43 10.15
N GLU A 20 14.53 -13.34 9.63
CA GLU A 20 15.61 -12.56 10.22
C GLU A 20 15.83 -11.20 9.53
N ALA A 21 15.08 -10.97 8.45
CA ALA A 21 15.11 -9.69 7.75
C ALA A 21 14.49 -8.56 8.61
N SER A 22 14.81 -7.31 8.29
CA SER A 22 14.20 -6.15 8.98
C SER A 22 12.69 -6.15 8.81
N ALA A 23 11.97 -5.60 9.80
CA ALA A 23 10.50 -5.52 9.78
C ALA A 23 9.95 -4.89 8.49
N GLY A 24 10.63 -3.88 7.93
CA GLY A 24 10.24 -3.27 6.66
C GLY A 24 10.36 -4.22 5.47
N ILE A 25 11.45 -5.01 5.40
CA ILE A 25 11.62 -6.04 4.35
C ILE A 25 10.55 -7.12 4.49
N GLN A 26 10.33 -7.62 5.71
CA GLN A 26 9.28 -8.62 5.97
C GLN A 26 7.90 -8.11 5.55
N ARG A 27 7.58 -6.84 5.82
CA ARG A 27 6.31 -6.22 5.43
C ARG A 27 6.14 -6.18 3.90
N ILE A 28 7.16 -5.73 3.17
CA ILE A 28 7.12 -5.68 1.69
C ILE A 28 6.94 -7.08 1.10
N LEU A 29 7.69 -8.06 1.59
CA LEU A 29 7.57 -9.44 1.13
C LEU A 29 6.21 -10.04 1.46
N SER A 30 5.66 -9.76 2.65
CA SER A 30 4.32 -10.21 3.04
C SER A 30 3.24 -9.63 2.13
N LEU A 31 3.33 -8.35 1.78
CA LEU A 31 2.39 -7.72 0.85
C LEU A 31 2.45 -8.36 -0.54
N ALA A 32 3.66 -8.55 -1.08
CA ALA A 32 3.84 -9.21 -2.36
C ALA A 32 3.31 -10.65 -2.35
N TYR A 33 3.61 -11.40 -1.29
CA TYR A 33 3.10 -12.76 -1.11
C TYR A 33 1.58 -12.78 -1.04
N MET A 34 0.95 -11.90 -0.25
CA MET A 34 -0.50 -11.84 -0.10
C MET A 34 -1.20 -11.57 -1.44
N LEU A 35 -0.68 -10.69 -2.28
CA LEU A 35 -1.25 -10.40 -3.59
C LEU A 35 -1.24 -11.64 -4.50
N VAL A 36 -0.09 -12.33 -4.57
CA VAL A 36 0.05 -13.54 -5.38
C VAL A 36 -0.82 -14.67 -4.83
N TRP A 37 -0.79 -14.87 -3.51
CA TRP A 37 -1.58 -15.91 -2.85
C TRP A 37 -3.08 -15.70 -3.04
N MET A 38 -3.57 -14.49 -2.83
CA MET A 38 -4.97 -14.14 -3.02
C MET A 38 -5.45 -14.45 -4.44
N GLN A 39 -4.67 -14.08 -5.46
CA GLN A 39 -5.02 -14.38 -6.85
C GLN A 39 -5.05 -15.89 -7.11
N SER A 40 -4.06 -16.62 -6.57
CA SER A 40 -4.00 -18.09 -6.67
C SER A 40 -5.23 -18.75 -6.02
N GLU A 41 -5.58 -18.33 -4.79
CA GLU A 41 -6.75 -18.85 -4.08
C GLU A 41 -8.07 -18.53 -4.80
N ASN A 42 -8.20 -17.35 -5.38
CA ASN A 42 -9.39 -17.00 -6.17
C ASN A 42 -9.57 -17.95 -7.35
N LEU A 43 -8.51 -18.29 -8.07
CA LEU A 43 -8.55 -19.22 -9.19
C LEU A 43 -8.86 -20.65 -8.74
N ILE A 44 -8.19 -21.12 -7.68
CA ILE A 44 -8.40 -22.47 -7.12
C ILE A 44 -9.83 -22.62 -6.60
N ALA A 45 -10.33 -21.65 -5.83
CA ALA A 45 -11.69 -21.68 -5.30
C ALA A 45 -12.73 -21.65 -6.42
N ALA A 46 -12.52 -20.84 -7.45
CA ALA A 46 -13.42 -20.80 -8.61
C ALA A 46 -13.50 -22.16 -9.31
N GLN A 47 -12.36 -22.81 -9.51
CA GLN A 47 -12.28 -24.15 -10.12
C GLN A 47 -12.97 -25.20 -9.24
N LEU A 48 -12.72 -25.22 -7.93
CA LEU A 48 -13.29 -26.19 -7.00
C LEU A 48 -14.81 -26.08 -6.89
N PHE A 49 -15.34 -24.86 -6.92
CA PHE A 49 -16.78 -24.60 -6.80
C PHE A 49 -17.52 -24.46 -8.14
N GLY A 50 -16.82 -24.65 -9.27
CA GLY A 50 -17.41 -24.48 -10.60
C GLY A 50 -17.96 -23.07 -10.85
N ARG A 51 -17.28 -22.04 -10.32
CA ARG A 51 -17.68 -20.63 -10.42
C ARG A 51 -16.69 -19.86 -11.29
N ILE A 52 -17.13 -18.71 -11.78
CA ILE A 52 -16.24 -17.75 -12.41
C ILE A 52 -15.38 -17.10 -11.31
N PRO A 53 -14.07 -16.94 -11.51
CA PRO A 53 -13.22 -16.21 -10.56
C PRO A 53 -13.75 -14.79 -10.28
N ALA A 54 -13.61 -14.34 -9.05
CA ALA A 54 -13.97 -12.97 -8.69
C ALA A 54 -13.13 -11.98 -9.51
N ARG A 55 -13.80 -10.95 -10.02
CA ARG A 55 -13.17 -9.89 -10.84
C ARG A 55 -13.10 -8.55 -10.13
N GLN A 56 -13.47 -8.50 -8.87
CA GLN A 56 -13.40 -7.30 -8.04
C GLN A 56 -12.53 -7.58 -6.84
N LEU A 57 -11.60 -6.68 -6.58
CA LEU A 57 -10.72 -6.70 -5.42
C LEU A 57 -10.85 -5.40 -4.66
N ILE A 58 -11.19 -5.49 -3.38
CA ILE A 58 -11.07 -4.38 -2.43
C ILE A 58 -9.81 -4.64 -1.61
N PHE A 59 -8.83 -3.75 -1.72
CA PHE A 59 -7.58 -3.86 -1.00
C PHE A 59 -7.46 -2.76 0.05
N LEU A 60 -7.40 -3.16 1.31
CA LEU A 60 -7.32 -2.26 2.46
C LEU A 60 -5.90 -2.31 3.04
N MET A 61 -5.26 -1.15 3.12
CA MET A 61 -3.92 -1.01 3.69
C MET A 61 -3.93 0.04 4.78
N ASP A 62 -3.70 -0.40 6.00
CA ASP A 62 -3.63 0.48 7.15
C ASP A 62 -2.17 0.81 7.48
N GLU A 63 -1.89 2.10 7.72
CA GLU A 63 -0.55 2.62 8.04
C GLU A 63 0.54 2.05 7.11
N THR A 64 0.45 2.32 5.83
CA THR A 64 1.33 1.78 4.79
C THR A 64 2.82 1.99 5.10
N GLU A 65 3.13 3.07 5.79
CA GLU A 65 4.49 3.48 6.18
C GLU A 65 5.02 2.82 7.44
N ALA A 66 4.19 2.12 8.21
CA ALA A 66 4.60 1.55 9.49
C ALA A 66 5.85 0.67 9.35
N HIS A 67 6.84 0.92 10.21
CA HIS A 67 8.13 0.23 10.22
C HIS A 67 9.01 0.41 8.98
N LEU A 68 8.63 1.28 8.02
CA LEU A 68 9.43 1.56 6.85
C LEU A 68 10.40 2.72 7.08
N HIS A 69 11.64 2.55 6.60
CA HIS A 69 12.58 3.65 6.50
C HIS A 69 12.01 4.75 5.58
N PRO A 70 12.23 6.06 5.85
CA PRO A 70 11.68 7.17 5.04
C PRO A 70 11.89 7.03 3.53
N ARG A 71 13.03 6.48 3.10
CA ARG A 71 13.28 6.20 1.68
C ARG A 71 12.26 5.23 1.09
N TRP A 72 11.83 4.23 1.86
CA TRP A 72 10.85 3.24 1.41
C TRP A 72 9.42 3.77 1.49
N GLN A 73 9.12 4.66 2.43
CA GLN A 73 7.83 5.35 2.49
C GLN A 73 7.53 6.11 1.18
N ARG A 74 8.58 6.67 0.55
CA ARG A 74 8.47 7.35 -0.74
C ARG A 74 8.28 6.41 -1.94
N SER A 75 8.52 5.13 -1.78
CA SER A 75 8.54 4.16 -2.88
C SER A 75 7.44 3.11 -2.78
N ILE A 76 6.93 2.85 -1.57
CA ILE A 76 6.04 1.71 -1.33
C ILE A 76 4.72 1.84 -2.10
N LEU A 77 4.06 2.99 -2.02
CA LEU A 77 2.77 3.18 -2.66
C LEU A 77 2.87 3.25 -4.19
N PRO A 78 3.83 3.99 -4.79
CA PRO A 78 4.08 3.91 -6.23
C PRO A 78 4.36 2.48 -6.74
N ALA A 79 5.12 1.69 -5.98
CA ALA A 79 5.40 0.30 -6.34
C ALA A 79 4.13 -0.57 -6.30
N ILE A 80 3.31 -0.44 -5.26
CA ILE A 80 2.02 -1.14 -5.16
C ILE A 80 1.11 -0.76 -6.32
N LEU A 81 0.95 0.53 -6.62
CA LEU A 81 0.13 1.00 -7.74
C LEU A 81 0.62 0.43 -9.09
N THR A 82 1.94 0.28 -9.26
CA THR A 82 2.50 -0.34 -10.46
C THR A 82 2.09 -1.80 -10.56
N VAL A 83 2.20 -2.57 -9.47
CA VAL A 83 1.79 -3.99 -9.46
C VAL A 83 0.29 -4.13 -9.68
N LEU A 84 -0.54 -3.28 -9.06
CA LEU A 84 -1.99 -3.34 -9.22
C LEU A 84 -2.42 -3.03 -10.65
N LYS A 85 -1.75 -2.10 -11.34
CA LYS A 85 -2.00 -1.83 -12.78
C LYS A 85 -1.78 -3.04 -13.67
N GLU A 86 -0.85 -3.92 -13.36
CA GLU A 86 -0.65 -5.17 -14.09
C GLU A 86 -1.82 -6.15 -13.91
N LEU A 87 -2.57 -6.02 -12.81
CA LEU A 87 -3.75 -6.84 -12.52
C LEU A 87 -5.07 -6.25 -13.07
N GLU A 88 -5.14 -4.94 -13.31
CA GLU A 88 -6.35 -4.24 -13.79
C GLU A 88 -7.00 -4.85 -15.06
N PRO A 89 -6.25 -5.39 -16.05
CA PRO A 89 -6.87 -6.03 -17.21
C PRO A 89 -7.70 -7.27 -16.87
N ILE A 90 -7.52 -7.82 -15.67
CA ILE A 90 -8.13 -9.08 -15.22
C ILE A 90 -9.12 -8.82 -14.08
N ILE A 91 -8.82 -7.86 -13.20
CA ILE A 91 -9.54 -7.60 -11.95
C ILE A 91 -9.76 -6.09 -11.78
N ASP A 92 -10.99 -5.67 -11.49
CA ASP A 92 -11.30 -4.31 -11.06
C ASP A 92 -10.80 -4.12 -9.62
N ILE A 93 -9.93 -3.16 -9.38
CA ILE A 93 -9.29 -2.97 -8.09
C ILE A 93 -9.73 -1.65 -7.46
N GLN A 94 -10.20 -1.72 -6.22
CA GLN A 94 -10.39 -0.57 -5.36
C GLN A 94 -9.42 -0.62 -4.19
N LEU A 95 -8.55 0.39 -4.08
CA LEU A 95 -7.53 0.49 -3.05
C LEU A 95 -7.91 1.56 -2.03
N PHE A 96 -7.95 1.16 -0.75
CA PHE A 96 -8.09 2.07 0.39
C PHE A 96 -6.80 2.06 1.20
N ILE A 97 -6.26 3.23 1.45
CA ILE A 97 -5.00 3.39 2.19
C ILE A 97 -5.21 4.41 3.30
N THR A 98 -4.77 4.05 4.51
CA THR A 98 -4.55 5.04 5.56
C THR A 98 -3.06 5.32 5.70
N THR A 99 -2.72 6.55 6.02
CA THR A 99 -1.33 6.97 6.25
C THR A 99 -1.27 8.20 7.14
N HIS A 100 -0.23 8.26 7.98
CA HIS A 100 0.18 9.44 8.72
C HIS A 100 1.46 10.07 8.15
N SER A 101 1.92 9.61 6.98
CA SER A 101 3.17 10.05 6.39
C SER A 101 2.98 11.05 5.25
N PRO A 102 3.49 12.27 5.37
CA PRO A 102 3.54 13.20 4.25
C PRO A 102 4.44 12.70 3.11
N LEU A 103 5.40 11.81 3.40
CA LEU A 103 6.24 11.16 2.39
C LEU A 103 5.43 10.25 1.47
N VAL A 104 4.44 9.54 2.02
CA VAL A 104 3.55 8.68 1.23
C VAL A 104 2.68 9.54 0.32
N LEU A 105 2.04 10.61 0.82
CA LEU A 105 1.23 11.51 -0.01
C LEU A 105 2.05 12.21 -1.09
N ALA A 106 3.23 12.73 -0.74
CA ALA A 106 4.13 13.33 -1.72
C ALA A 106 4.56 12.35 -2.82
N SER A 107 4.67 11.06 -2.50
CA SER A 107 5.09 10.04 -3.46
C SER A 107 4.04 9.71 -4.52
N VAL A 108 2.77 9.89 -4.21
CA VAL A 108 1.66 9.61 -5.13
C VAL A 108 1.14 10.86 -5.85
N GLU A 109 1.61 12.03 -5.48
CA GLU A 109 1.18 13.29 -6.09
C GLU A 109 1.25 13.27 -7.64
N PRO A 110 2.30 12.72 -8.28
CA PRO A 110 2.36 12.62 -9.73
C PRO A 110 1.39 11.59 -10.34
N LEU A 111 0.90 10.66 -9.54
CA LEU A 111 0.10 9.50 -9.98
C LEU A 111 -1.39 9.68 -9.69
N PHE A 112 -1.76 10.67 -8.88
CA PHE A 112 -3.13 10.89 -8.42
C PHE A 112 -4.01 11.40 -9.57
N ASP A 113 -5.09 10.67 -9.83
CA ASP A 113 -6.11 11.00 -10.82
C ASP A 113 -7.36 11.54 -10.11
N GLN A 114 -7.60 12.85 -10.20
CA GLN A 114 -8.71 13.52 -9.52
C GLN A 114 -10.11 13.03 -9.94
N GLU A 115 -10.23 12.38 -11.09
CA GLU A 115 -11.50 11.83 -11.54
C GLU A 115 -11.81 10.47 -10.88
N LYS A 116 -10.77 9.74 -10.46
CA LYS A 116 -10.87 8.39 -9.90
C LYS A 116 -10.51 8.31 -8.43
N ASP A 117 -9.52 9.09 -8.02
CA ASP A 117 -8.94 9.02 -6.68
C ASP A 117 -9.53 10.08 -5.76
N LYS A 118 -9.63 9.74 -4.49
CA LYS A 118 -10.17 10.62 -3.45
C LYS A 118 -9.23 10.67 -2.26
N LEU A 119 -9.10 11.85 -1.66
CA LEU A 119 -8.40 12.06 -0.40
C LEU A 119 -9.41 12.39 0.68
N PHE A 120 -9.31 11.70 1.82
CA PHE A 120 -10.13 11.94 2.98
C PHE A 120 -9.25 12.24 4.20
N LEU A 121 -9.72 13.15 5.04
CA LEU A 121 -9.11 13.49 6.32
C LEU A 121 -10.02 13.02 7.46
N PHE A 122 -9.44 12.23 8.38
CA PHE A 122 -10.07 11.93 9.67
C PHE A 122 -9.70 13.01 10.69
N GLU A 123 -10.69 13.62 11.30
CA GLU A 123 -10.50 14.62 12.35
C GLU A 123 -11.28 14.24 13.60
N LEU A 124 -10.66 14.47 14.75
CA LEU A 124 -11.31 14.32 16.04
C LEU A 124 -11.81 15.67 16.54
N ASN A 125 -13.11 15.91 16.44
CA ASN A 125 -13.76 17.12 16.88
C ASN A 125 -14.74 16.83 18.03
N ASN A 126 -14.50 17.39 19.22
CA ASN A 126 -15.39 17.22 20.39
C ASN A 126 -15.76 15.76 20.70
N ASN A 127 -14.77 14.86 20.70
CA ASN A 127 -14.92 13.41 20.88
C ASN A 127 -15.73 12.69 19.78
N GLN A 128 -15.94 13.32 18.65
CA GLN A 128 -16.53 12.70 17.46
C GLN A 128 -15.51 12.66 16.34
N VAL A 129 -15.39 11.51 15.70
CA VAL A 129 -14.56 11.36 14.50
C VAL A 129 -15.39 11.81 13.30
N THR A 130 -14.87 12.75 12.53
CA THR A 130 -15.43 13.18 11.25
C THR A 130 -14.53 12.75 10.11
N LEU A 131 -15.13 12.41 8.98
CA LEU A 131 -14.43 12.06 7.74
C LEU A 131 -14.78 13.14 6.71
N ASN A 132 -13.81 13.90 6.29
CA ASN A 132 -13.98 15.00 5.35
C ASN A 132 -13.23 14.70 4.05
N GLU A 133 -13.90 14.83 2.91
CA GLU A 133 -13.22 14.79 1.61
C GLU A 133 -12.43 16.09 1.42
N ILE A 134 -11.14 15.94 1.14
CA ILE A 134 -10.24 17.05 0.87
C ILE A 134 -10.06 17.16 -0.65
N ILE A 135 -10.25 18.38 -1.16
CA ILE A 135 -9.98 18.65 -2.57
C ILE A 135 -8.48 18.49 -2.80
N TRP A 136 -8.14 17.58 -3.72
CA TRP A 136 -6.75 17.33 -4.04
C TRP A 136 -6.08 18.57 -4.61
N ALA A 137 -5.01 19.01 -3.97
CA ALA A 137 -4.14 20.08 -4.46
C ALA A 137 -2.68 19.61 -4.35
N LYS A 138 -1.93 19.74 -5.44
CA LYS A 138 -0.51 19.45 -5.44
C LYS A 138 0.23 20.37 -4.49
N GLN A 139 0.98 19.81 -3.58
CA GLN A 139 1.79 20.54 -2.60
C GLN A 139 3.25 20.69 -3.05
N GLY A 140 3.64 19.95 -4.09
CA GLY A 140 4.95 20.00 -4.74
C GLY A 140 6.02 19.14 -4.05
N ASP A 141 6.10 19.17 -2.73
CA ASP A 141 7.08 18.41 -1.98
C ASP A 141 6.56 18.00 -0.59
N VAL A 142 7.42 17.32 0.17
CA VAL A 142 7.10 16.84 1.52
C VAL A 142 6.85 17.99 2.50
N ILE A 143 7.54 19.10 2.34
CA ILE A 143 7.39 20.28 3.21
C ILE A 143 6.03 20.92 2.96
N GLY A 144 5.64 21.05 1.69
CA GLY A 144 4.33 21.51 1.31
C GLY A 144 3.22 20.63 1.91
N TRP A 145 3.36 19.30 1.87
CA TRP A 145 2.41 18.39 2.51
C TRP A 145 2.36 18.56 4.03
N LEU A 146 3.52 18.69 4.70
CA LEU A 146 3.57 18.90 6.15
C LEU A 146 2.83 20.17 6.60
N THR A 147 2.92 21.24 5.82
CA THR A 147 2.29 22.54 6.14
C THR A 147 0.88 22.69 5.57
N SER A 148 0.39 21.67 4.83
CA SER A 148 -0.97 21.64 4.28
C SER A 148 -2.03 21.47 5.37
N GLU A 149 -3.30 21.65 5.00
CA GLU A 149 -4.45 21.39 5.89
C GLU A 149 -4.48 19.94 6.39
N VAL A 150 -3.92 19.00 5.62
CA VAL A 150 -3.92 17.57 5.95
C VAL A 150 -3.05 17.26 7.18
N PHE A 151 -1.88 17.89 7.31
CA PHE A 151 -0.95 17.65 8.42
C PHE A 151 -0.87 18.80 9.42
N GLY A 152 -1.19 20.01 9.00
CA GLY A 152 -1.36 21.17 9.88
C GLY A 152 -0.10 21.59 10.66
N LEU A 153 1.11 21.22 10.19
CA LEU A 153 2.36 21.65 10.81
C LEU A 153 2.55 23.17 10.57
N LYS A 154 2.69 23.92 11.65
CA LYS A 154 2.91 25.38 11.60
C LYS A 154 4.37 25.71 11.88
#